data_84a0301f1f4bf9a3731a0a58180a6ea2
#
_entry.id   84a0301f1f4bf9a3731a0a58180a6ea2
#
_cell.length_a   1.000
_cell.length_b   1.000
_cell.length_c   1.000
_cell.angle_alpha   90.00
_cell.angle_beta   90.00
_cell.angle_gamma   90.00
#
_symmetry.space_group_name_H-M   'P 1'
#
loop_
_entity.id
_entity.type
_entity.pdbx_description
1 polymer ?
#
loop_
_entity_poly.entity_id
_entity_poly.type
_entity_poly.pdbx_seq_one_letter_code
_entity_poly.pdbx_strand_id
1 'polypeptide(L)'
;MLWVKDGIDTKALPLMAELLKYGKVHSELTILEGIMYDEWYSPLFKLANELYESNIYAYYFDIPFEETLRRHSMRNKSQEFGEEAMRGWWREKDFSSVLDEQVITCEMQAYDIVERIYQDLLR
;
A
#
# COMPACT_ATOMS: atom_id res chain seq x y z
N MET A 1 4.51 -19.02 -7.23
CA MET A 1 4.11 -17.60 -7.23
C MET A 1 2.94 -17.40 -8.18
N LEU A 2 1.91 -16.73 -7.71
CA LEU A 2 0.78 -16.36 -8.56
C LEU A 2 1.14 -15.06 -9.29
N TRP A 3 1.06 -15.09 -10.62
CA TRP A 3 1.36 -13.92 -11.45
C TRP A 3 0.13 -13.50 -12.24
N VAL A 4 -0.30 -12.24 -12.06
CA VAL A 4 -1.41 -11.66 -12.82
C VAL A 4 -0.99 -10.31 -13.38
N LYS A 5 -1.58 -9.96 -14.53
CA LYS A 5 -1.32 -8.65 -15.14
C LYS A 5 -2.02 -7.55 -14.35
N ASP A 6 -1.30 -6.50 -14.02
CA ASP A 6 -1.87 -5.36 -13.33
C ASP A 6 -2.59 -4.43 -14.31
N GLY A 7 -3.50 -3.62 -13.79
CA GLY A 7 -4.27 -2.67 -14.57
C GLY A 7 -5.72 -2.58 -14.11
N ILE A 8 -6.53 -1.84 -14.87
CA ILE A 8 -7.97 -1.76 -14.64
C ILE A 8 -8.56 -3.16 -14.80
N ASP A 9 -9.44 -3.54 -13.86
CA ASP A 9 -10.07 -4.85 -13.81
C ASP A 9 -9.07 -6.01 -13.72
N THR A 10 -7.92 -5.78 -13.08
CA THR A 10 -6.95 -6.84 -12.87
C THR A 10 -7.56 -8.02 -12.10
N LYS A 11 -7.15 -9.24 -12.46
CA LYS A 11 -7.58 -10.46 -11.77
C LYS A 11 -7.08 -10.54 -10.32
N ALA A 12 -6.13 -9.69 -9.95
CA ALA A 12 -5.67 -9.60 -8.57
C ALA A 12 -6.75 -9.07 -7.63
N LEU A 13 -7.62 -8.18 -8.11
CA LEU A 13 -8.66 -7.57 -7.26
C LEU A 13 -9.61 -8.59 -6.64
N PRO A 14 -10.21 -9.53 -7.40
CA PRO A 14 -11.07 -10.54 -6.78
C PRO A 14 -10.34 -11.40 -5.74
N LEU A 15 -9.08 -11.75 -6.01
CA LEU A 15 -8.29 -12.52 -5.05
C LEU A 15 -8.03 -11.71 -3.77
N MET A 16 -7.63 -10.45 -3.93
CA MET A 16 -7.38 -9.58 -2.78
C MET A 16 -8.66 -9.33 -1.98
N ALA A 17 -9.80 -9.22 -2.67
CA ALA A 17 -11.10 -9.10 -2.02
C ALA A 17 -11.40 -10.30 -1.13
N GLU A 18 -11.14 -11.51 -1.63
CA GLU A 18 -11.33 -12.72 -0.83
C GLU A 18 -10.37 -12.78 0.35
N LEU A 19 -9.13 -12.32 0.18
CA LEU A 19 -8.16 -12.26 1.28
C LEU A 19 -8.59 -11.26 2.36
N LEU A 20 -9.17 -10.14 1.98
CA LEU A 20 -9.71 -9.18 2.96
C LEU A 20 -10.86 -9.77 3.75
N LYS A 21 -11.77 -10.48 3.09
CA LYS A 21 -12.89 -11.18 3.74
C LYS A 21 -12.37 -12.24 4.70
N TYR A 22 -11.40 -13.03 4.27
CA TYR A 22 -10.79 -14.06 5.07
C TYR A 22 -10.11 -13.47 6.31
N GLY A 23 -9.34 -12.41 6.13
CA GLY A 23 -8.67 -11.72 7.23
C GLY A 23 -9.65 -11.17 8.26
N LYS A 24 -10.78 -10.63 7.82
CA LYS A 24 -11.83 -10.13 8.71
C LYS A 24 -12.33 -11.20 9.68
N VAL A 25 -12.45 -12.43 9.20
CA VAL A 25 -13.01 -13.54 9.98
C VAL A 25 -11.94 -14.24 10.82
N HIS A 26 -10.72 -14.37 10.29
CA HIS A 26 -9.72 -15.29 10.86
C HIS A 26 -8.51 -14.60 11.50
N SER A 27 -8.37 -13.29 11.39
CA SER A 27 -7.19 -12.58 11.88
C SER A 27 -7.56 -11.39 12.74
N GLU A 28 -6.76 -11.14 13.77
CA GLU A 28 -6.91 -9.92 14.59
C GLU A 28 -6.46 -8.68 13.83
N LEU A 29 -5.48 -8.85 12.93
CA LEU A 29 -4.91 -7.77 12.15
C LEU A 29 -4.70 -8.24 10.72
N THR A 30 -5.19 -7.46 9.76
CA THR A 30 -4.95 -7.69 8.34
C THR A 30 -4.14 -6.52 7.80
N ILE A 31 -3.01 -6.81 7.18
CA ILE A 31 -2.16 -5.79 6.56
C ILE A 31 -2.21 -5.97 5.05
N LEU A 32 -2.60 -4.90 4.36
CA LEU A 32 -2.59 -4.84 2.91
C LEU A 32 -1.57 -3.79 2.50
N GLU A 33 -0.56 -4.20 1.74
CA GLU A 33 0.47 -3.27 1.31
C GLU A 33 0.87 -3.51 -0.13
N GLY A 34 1.38 -2.48 -0.78
CA GLY A 34 1.84 -2.58 -2.15
C GLY A 34 1.67 -1.28 -2.91
N ILE A 35 2.01 -1.33 -4.18
CA ILE A 35 1.78 -0.23 -5.12
C ILE A 35 0.36 -0.39 -5.66
N MET A 36 -0.56 0.37 -5.10
CA MET A 36 -1.98 0.25 -5.43
C MET A 36 -2.52 1.59 -5.91
N TYR A 37 -2.52 1.80 -7.21
CA TYR A 37 -3.04 3.04 -7.81
C TYR A 37 -4.53 3.18 -7.51
N ASP A 38 -4.93 4.35 -7.06
CA ASP A 38 -6.33 4.62 -6.74
C ASP A 38 -7.23 4.32 -7.95
N GLU A 39 -6.77 4.69 -9.14
CA GLU A 39 -7.49 4.46 -10.40
C GLU A 39 -7.92 3.00 -10.58
N TRP A 40 -7.06 2.06 -10.17
CA TRP A 40 -7.34 0.63 -10.38
C TRP A 40 -7.89 -0.05 -9.13
N TYR A 41 -7.52 0.42 -7.95
CA TYR A 41 -7.76 -0.28 -6.69
C TYR A 41 -8.86 0.34 -5.83
N SER A 42 -9.47 1.45 -6.25
CA SER A 42 -10.56 2.05 -5.48
C SER A 42 -11.71 1.09 -5.17
N PRO A 43 -12.09 0.14 -6.05
CA PRO A 43 -13.11 -0.84 -5.70
C PRO A 43 -12.72 -1.71 -4.51
N LEU A 44 -11.44 -2.10 -4.40
CA LEU A 44 -10.94 -2.86 -3.28
C LEU A 44 -10.99 -2.05 -1.98
N PHE A 45 -10.63 -0.77 -2.05
CA PHE A 45 -10.69 0.14 -0.90
C PHE A 45 -12.13 0.35 -0.42
N LYS A 46 -13.09 0.43 -1.34
CA LYS A 46 -14.52 0.50 -0.98
C LYS A 46 -14.96 -0.75 -0.23
N LEU A 47 -14.53 -1.93 -0.69
CA LEU A 47 -14.82 -3.18 0.00
C LEU A 47 -14.19 -3.18 1.40
N ALA A 48 -12.95 -2.70 1.53
CA ALA A 48 -12.30 -2.60 2.82
C ALA A 48 -13.11 -1.73 3.79
N ASN A 49 -13.63 -0.59 3.32
CA ASN A 49 -14.50 0.26 4.13
C ASN A 49 -15.75 -0.47 4.59
N GLU A 50 -16.37 -1.27 3.72
CA GLU A 50 -17.55 -2.04 4.07
C GLU A 50 -17.27 -3.13 5.10
N LEU A 51 -16.13 -3.83 4.95
CA LEU A 51 -15.78 -4.94 5.82
C LEU A 51 -15.25 -4.51 7.19
N TYR A 52 -14.42 -3.49 7.22
CA TYR A 52 -13.68 -3.10 8.43
C TYR A 52 -14.21 -1.83 9.07
N GLU A 53 -15.06 -1.10 8.40
CA GLU A 53 -15.73 0.11 8.89
C GLU A 53 -14.74 1.14 9.44
N SER A 54 -14.84 1.54 10.70
CA SER A 54 -13.95 2.51 11.32
C SER A 54 -12.60 1.94 11.75
N ASN A 55 -12.40 0.64 11.57
CA ASN A 55 -11.17 -0.04 12.01
C ASN A 55 -10.15 -0.14 10.87
N ILE A 56 -10.00 0.92 10.10
CA ILE A 56 -9.00 1.01 9.02
C ILE A 56 -8.02 2.11 9.35
N TYR A 57 -6.74 1.76 9.25
CA TYR A 57 -5.63 2.70 9.41
C TYR A 57 -4.84 2.67 8.12
N ALA A 58 -4.98 3.72 7.31
CA ALA A 58 -4.37 3.81 5.99
C ALA A 58 -3.22 4.80 6.00
N TYR A 59 -2.11 4.45 5.36
CA TYR A 59 -0.90 5.25 5.31
C TYR A 59 -0.41 5.36 3.89
N TYR A 60 -0.05 6.57 3.49
CA TYR A 60 0.52 6.84 2.18
C TYR A 60 1.95 7.37 2.35
N PHE A 61 2.89 6.70 1.72
CA PHE A 61 4.29 7.11 1.74
C PHE A 61 4.51 8.16 0.66
N ASP A 62 4.42 9.43 1.05
CA ASP A 62 4.65 10.55 0.15
C ASP A 62 6.14 10.92 0.19
N ILE A 63 6.93 10.16 -0.56
CA ILE A 63 8.38 10.26 -0.58
C ILE A 63 8.79 10.65 -2.00
N PRO A 64 9.69 11.65 -2.18
CA PRO A 64 10.14 12.04 -3.52
C PRO A 64 10.74 10.86 -4.29
N PHE A 65 10.52 10.83 -5.61
CA PHE A 65 11.01 9.73 -6.45
C PHE A 65 12.51 9.52 -6.29
N GLU A 66 13.28 10.58 -6.24
CA GLU A 66 14.74 10.52 -6.11
C GLU A 66 15.15 9.80 -4.82
N GLU A 67 14.41 10.02 -3.73
CA GLU A 67 14.67 9.34 -2.46
C GLU A 67 14.32 7.86 -2.53
N THR A 68 13.22 7.49 -3.20
CA THR A 68 12.87 6.08 -3.40
C THR A 68 13.93 5.37 -4.23
N LEU A 69 14.45 6.05 -5.25
CA LEU A 69 15.51 5.53 -6.10
C LEU A 69 16.80 5.31 -5.30
N ARG A 70 17.17 6.28 -4.45
CA ARG A 70 18.34 6.18 -3.58
C ARG A 70 18.22 4.98 -2.62
N ARG A 71 17.06 4.83 -1.99
CA ARG A 71 16.83 3.72 -1.07
C ARG A 71 16.88 2.37 -1.77
N HIS A 72 16.32 2.30 -2.98
CA HIS A 72 16.34 1.06 -3.76
C HIS A 72 17.78 0.64 -4.11
N SER A 73 18.64 1.60 -4.48
CA SER A 73 20.03 1.30 -4.84
C SER A 73 20.83 0.68 -3.69
N MET A 74 20.38 0.86 -2.45
CA MET A 74 21.02 0.33 -1.25
C MET A 74 20.46 -1.03 -0.81
N ARG A 75 19.47 -1.55 -1.55
CA ARG A 75 18.80 -2.82 -1.21
C ARG A 75 19.40 -3.97 -1.99
N ASN A 76 19.26 -5.17 -1.45
CA ASN A 76 19.70 -6.40 -2.13
C ASN A 76 18.94 -6.66 -3.43
N LYS A 77 17.75 -6.09 -3.57
CA LYS A 77 16.89 -6.25 -4.74
C LYS A 77 17.18 -5.26 -5.86
N SER A 78 18.21 -4.43 -5.73
CA SER A 78 18.53 -3.41 -6.74
C SER A 78 18.81 -3.98 -8.13
N GLN A 79 19.19 -5.26 -8.22
CA GLN A 79 19.46 -5.93 -9.49
C GLN A 79 18.23 -6.54 -10.14
N GLU A 80 17.12 -6.68 -9.41
CA GLU A 80 15.88 -7.26 -9.95
C GLU A 80 15.16 -6.30 -10.90
N PHE A 81 15.25 -5.01 -10.64
CA PHE A 81 14.68 -3.97 -11.49
C PHE A 81 15.43 -2.66 -11.25
N GLY A 82 15.46 -1.80 -12.27
CA GLY A 82 16.22 -0.56 -12.23
C GLY A 82 15.35 0.69 -12.24
N GLU A 83 16.00 1.84 -12.44
CA GLU A 83 15.36 3.14 -12.42
C GLU A 83 14.20 3.26 -13.42
N GLU A 84 14.38 2.72 -14.62
CA GLU A 84 13.36 2.82 -15.67
C GLU A 84 12.04 2.18 -15.26
N ALA A 85 12.10 0.98 -14.66
CA ALA A 85 10.92 0.30 -14.15
C ALA A 85 10.28 1.08 -13.01
N MET A 86 11.09 1.56 -12.07
CA MET A 86 10.59 2.35 -10.96
C MET A 86 9.91 3.63 -11.43
N ARG A 87 10.50 4.30 -12.42
CA ARG A 87 9.94 5.52 -13.00
C ARG A 87 8.59 5.24 -13.67
N GLY A 88 8.46 4.10 -14.33
CA GLY A 88 7.22 3.67 -14.94
C GLY A 88 6.11 3.39 -13.92
N TRP A 89 6.48 2.96 -12.72
CA TRP A 89 5.51 2.68 -11.64
C TRP A 89 5.19 3.90 -10.80
N TRP A 90 5.98 4.96 -10.88
CA TRP A 90 5.84 6.13 -10.05
C TRP A 90 4.60 6.94 -10.39
N ARG A 91 3.84 7.34 -9.37
CA ARG A 91 2.77 8.32 -9.50
C ARG A 91 2.88 9.30 -8.34
N GLU A 92 2.86 10.59 -8.67
CA GLU A 92 2.96 11.67 -7.69
C GLU A 92 1.67 11.76 -6.88
N LYS A 93 1.78 11.67 -5.55
CA LYS A 93 0.66 11.90 -4.63
C LYS A 93 -0.63 11.18 -5.03
N ASP A 94 -0.53 9.89 -5.32
CA ASP A 94 -1.65 9.07 -5.74
C ASP A 94 -2.49 8.62 -4.54
N PHE A 95 -3.10 9.58 -3.86
CA PHE A 95 -3.91 9.32 -2.67
C PHE A 95 -5.20 8.58 -3.02
N SER A 96 -5.68 7.78 -2.07
CA SER A 96 -6.95 7.09 -2.23
C SER A 96 -8.11 8.10 -2.27
N SER A 97 -9.03 7.90 -3.21
CA SER A 97 -10.28 8.64 -3.24
C SER A 97 -11.31 8.10 -2.24
N VAL A 98 -11.02 6.99 -1.60
CA VAL A 98 -11.95 6.25 -0.74
C VAL A 98 -11.49 6.24 0.72
N LEU A 99 -10.20 5.97 0.97
CA LEU A 99 -9.64 5.85 2.31
C LEU A 99 -9.09 7.18 2.79
N ASP A 100 -9.21 7.42 4.08
CA ASP A 100 -8.60 8.57 4.73
C ASP A 100 -7.17 8.21 5.12
N GLU A 101 -6.21 8.60 4.29
CA GLU A 101 -4.81 8.20 4.43
C GLU A 101 -4.01 9.22 5.23
N GLN A 102 -3.22 8.72 6.19
CA GLN A 102 -2.21 9.53 6.86
C GLN A 102 -0.95 9.54 6.01
N VAL A 103 -0.27 10.69 5.95
CA VAL A 103 0.92 10.85 5.13
C VAL A 103 2.17 10.51 5.93
N ILE A 104 3.04 9.69 5.35
CA ILE A 104 4.38 9.40 5.87
C ILE A 104 5.39 10.02 4.93
N THR A 105 6.26 10.88 5.48
CA THR A 105 7.24 11.61 4.70
C THR A 105 8.65 11.01 4.82
N CYS A 106 9.57 11.47 3.97
CA CYS A 106 10.93 10.93 3.95
C CYS A 106 11.75 11.29 5.19
N GLU A 107 11.34 12.28 5.97
CA GLU A 107 12.02 12.67 7.20
C GLU A 107 11.75 11.70 8.35
N MET A 108 10.69 10.92 8.29
CA MET A 108 10.33 9.98 9.34
C MET A 108 11.23 8.74 9.28
N GLN A 109 11.81 8.37 10.42
CA GLN A 109 12.61 7.16 10.51
C GLN A 109 11.71 5.93 10.65
N ALA A 110 12.22 4.76 10.25
CA ALA A 110 11.46 3.51 10.31
C ALA A 110 10.88 3.24 11.71
N TYR A 111 11.69 3.47 12.75
CA TYR A 111 11.24 3.29 14.14
C TYR A 111 10.03 4.18 14.45
N ASP A 112 10.07 5.45 14.05
CA ASP A 112 9.00 6.39 14.34
C ASP A 112 7.71 6.02 13.59
N ILE A 113 7.86 5.51 12.36
CA ILE A 113 6.73 5.06 11.56
C ILE A 113 6.05 3.86 12.23
N VAL A 114 6.82 2.87 12.62
CA VAL A 114 6.30 1.68 13.31
C VAL A 114 5.61 2.05 14.61
N GLU A 115 6.21 2.94 15.39
CA GLU A 115 5.63 3.40 16.65
C GLU A 115 4.31 4.12 16.41
N ARG A 116 4.24 4.98 15.41
CA ARG A 116 3.01 5.69 15.06
C ARG A 116 1.89 4.73 14.68
N ILE A 117 2.19 3.75 13.84
CA ILE A 117 1.21 2.74 13.42
C ILE A 117 0.74 1.93 14.62
N TYR A 118 1.67 1.51 15.47
CA TYR A 118 1.36 0.76 16.69
C TYR A 118 0.43 1.54 17.61
N GLN A 119 0.72 2.83 17.83
CA GLN A 119 -0.13 3.68 18.68
C GLN A 119 -1.52 3.86 18.06
N ASP A 120 -1.62 3.98 16.76
CA ASP A 120 -2.92 4.07 16.08
C ASP A 120 -3.74 2.80 16.31
N LEU A 121 -3.12 1.63 16.26
CA LEU A 121 -3.80 0.35 16.45
C LEU A 121 -4.29 0.15 17.90
N LEU A 122 -3.69 0.82 18.87
CA LEU A 122 -4.07 0.72 20.28
C LEU A 122 -5.29 1.57 20.65
N ARG A 123 -5.73 2.45 19.78
CA ARG A 123 -6.86 3.34 20.06
C ARG A 123 -8.22 2.65 20.03
#